data_dff7fc80b42ec757877e069cc6858333
#
_entry.id   dff7fc80b42ec757877e069cc6858333
#
_cell.length_a   1.000
_cell.length_b   1.000
_cell.length_c   1.000
_cell.angle_alpha   90.00
_cell.angle_beta   90.00
_cell.angle_gamma   90.00
#
_symmetry.space_group_name_H-M   'P 1'
#
loop_
_entity.id
_entity.type
_entity.pdbx_description
1 polymer ?
#
loop_
_entity_poly.entity_id
_entity_poly.type
_entity_poly.pdbx_seq_one_letter_code
_entity_poly.pdbx_strand_id
1 'polypeptide(L)'
;MIKSHNQLVFHSMASKPNSLAIDIEIAKSVGFDGLETSGAKISAYLDAGHDEQALKARLDGLFLPGIGFLIDLERQGEARKQMLQEAEALCVLASAAGARGIEAITGPLDIRVFEADAKKHHPDLYRGLIDLPQTEQLERTASNLRTVADIAATYGLIVYLESLSWTPLNSLDAQMRILDLCKRDNVRLVIDFWHAYTSGDSPERVARLDKDLIYGVHLCDSLAYSGGVPNEAALRDVPTGAGVLDLQSWVDAVKSTGYKGWWSCELFCRRQHQENSFDVARELKALMEKLIFE
;
A
#
# COMPACT_ATOMS: atom_id res chain seq x y z
N MET A 1 15.72 -7.45 -12.35
CA MET A 1 14.99 -8.73 -12.52
C MET A 1 14.28 -9.01 -11.21
N ILE A 2 12.98 -9.28 -11.23
CA ILE A 2 12.27 -9.80 -10.05
C ILE A 2 12.87 -11.19 -9.81
N LYS A 3 13.37 -11.43 -8.59
CA LYS A 3 13.91 -12.74 -8.23
C LYS A 3 12.79 -13.79 -8.39
N SER A 4 13.13 -15.01 -8.76
CA SER A 4 12.17 -16.12 -8.95
C SER A 4 11.62 -16.72 -7.65
N HIS A 5 11.76 -16.00 -6.54
CA HIS A 5 11.33 -16.42 -5.19
C HIS A 5 10.76 -15.23 -4.41
N ASN A 6 9.98 -15.53 -3.39
CA ASN A 6 9.43 -14.53 -2.49
C ASN A 6 10.53 -13.68 -1.85
N GLN A 7 10.30 -12.37 -1.79
CA GLN A 7 11.21 -11.38 -1.20
C GLN A 7 10.55 -10.76 0.03
N LEU A 8 11.32 -10.63 1.11
CA LEU A 8 10.87 -9.94 2.32
C LEU A 8 11.31 -8.48 2.25
N VAL A 9 10.35 -7.58 2.32
CA VAL A 9 10.54 -6.14 2.21
C VAL A 9 10.20 -5.48 3.54
N PHE A 10 11.08 -4.61 4.04
CA PHE A 10 10.79 -3.81 5.22
C PHE A 10 9.84 -2.69 4.85
N HIS A 11 8.70 -2.59 5.53
CA HIS A 11 7.76 -1.49 5.34
C HIS A 11 8.07 -0.36 6.31
N SER A 12 8.26 0.86 5.81
CA SER A 12 8.65 2.02 6.64
C SER A 12 7.59 2.45 7.66
N MET A 13 6.35 1.95 7.54
CA MET A 13 5.32 2.15 8.55
C MET A 13 5.66 1.44 9.87
N ALA A 14 6.40 0.34 9.85
CA ALA A 14 6.86 -0.34 11.07
C ALA A 14 7.84 0.51 11.89
N SER A 15 8.45 1.51 11.27
CA SER A 15 9.33 2.49 11.90
C SER A 15 8.86 3.94 11.63
N LYS A 16 7.58 4.16 11.67
CA LYS A 16 6.90 5.41 11.27
C LYS A 16 7.60 6.71 11.72
N PRO A 17 8.06 6.83 12.98
CA PRO A 17 8.71 8.05 13.46
C PRO A 17 10.14 8.26 12.93
N ASN A 18 10.74 7.25 12.29
CA ASN A 18 12.13 7.29 11.87
C ASN A 18 12.31 8.02 10.53
N SER A 19 13.53 8.52 10.30
CA SER A 19 13.95 9.04 9.00
C SER A 19 14.23 7.91 8.00
N LEU A 20 14.24 8.24 6.71
CA LEU A 20 14.61 7.31 5.64
C LEU A 20 15.98 6.65 5.90
N ALA A 21 16.94 7.40 6.42
CA ALA A 21 18.28 6.87 6.70
C ALA A 21 18.27 5.72 7.72
N ILE A 22 17.42 5.81 8.74
CA ILE A 22 17.24 4.75 9.74
C ILE A 22 16.47 3.58 9.15
N ASP A 23 15.45 3.81 8.34
CA ASP A 23 14.69 2.74 7.66
C ASP A 23 15.62 1.89 6.77
N ILE A 24 16.51 2.54 6.01
CA ILE A 24 17.52 1.87 5.20
C ILE A 24 18.46 1.02 6.05
N GLU A 25 18.93 1.58 7.18
CA GLU A 25 19.82 0.87 8.10
C GLU A 25 19.13 -0.35 8.72
N ILE A 26 17.86 -0.23 9.12
CA ILE A 26 17.06 -1.35 9.60
C ILE A 26 16.96 -2.43 8.53
N ALA A 27 16.53 -2.06 7.31
CA ALA A 27 16.35 -3.01 6.22
C ALA A 27 17.63 -3.80 5.94
N LYS A 28 18.78 -3.12 5.87
CA LYS A 28 20.10 -3.73 5.62
C LYS A 28 20.59 -4.58 6.78
N SER A 29 20.56 -4.07 7.99
CA SER A 29 21.15 -4.76 9.17
C SER A 29 20.31 -5.95 9.62
N VAL A 30 18.99 -5.90 9.45
CA VAL A 30 18.08 -7.03 9.72
C VAL A 30 18.09 -8.04 8.56
N GLY A 31 18.53 -7.63 7.38
CA GLY A 31 18.68 -8.50 6.21
C GLY A 31 17.37 -8.71 5.45
N PHE A 32 16.57 -7.66 5.29
CA PHE A 32 15.49 -7.66 4.32
C PHE A 32 16.04 -7.59 2.88
N ASP A 33 15.29 -8.12 1.92
CA ASP A 33 15.63 -8.02 0.49
C ASP A 33 15.38 -6.61 -0.06
N GLY A 34 14.50 -5.85 0.57
CA GLY A 34 14.08 -4.54 0.08
C GLY A 34 13.49 -3.63 1.14
N LEU A 35 13.10 -2.45 0.68
CA LEU A 35 12.46 -1.41 1.48
C LEU A 35 11.27 -0.83 0.73
N GLU A 36 10.11 -0.80 1.36
CA GLU A 36 8.95 -0.03 0.92
C GLU A 36 8.83 1.23 1.78
N THR A 37 8.83 2.41 1.14
CA THR A 37 8.87 3.69 1.84
C THR A 37 7.95 4.72 1.19
N SER A 38 7.72 5.84 1.86
CA SER A 38 6.88 6.91 1.31
C SER A 38 7.68 7.93 0.51
N GLY A 39 7.02 8.55 -0.49
CA GLY A 39 7.58 9.68 -1.21
C GLY A 39 7.96 10.84 -0.27
N ALA A 40 7.19 11.05 0.80
CA ALA A 40 7.48 12.07 1.81
C ALA A 40 8.83 11.87 2.52
N LYS A 41 9.20 10.61 2.87
CA LYS A 41 10.50 10.31 3.49
C LYS A 41 11.65 10.53 2.50
N ILE A 42 11.46 10.20 1.22
CA ILE A 42 12.45 10.45 0.17
C ILE A 42 12.61 11.95 -0.06
N SER A 43 11.51 12.70 -0.19
CA SER A 43 11.54 14.16 -0.34
C SER A 43 12.27 14.82 0.83
N ALA A 44 11.91 14.45 2.07
CA ALA A 44 12.55 14.99 3.26
C ALA A 44 14.07 14.71 3.30
N TYR A 45 14.52 13.56 2.77
CA TYR A 45 15.94 13.25 2.66
C TYR A 45 16.65 14.16 1.66
N LEU A 46 16.06 14.39 0.49
CA LEU A 46 16.60 15.28 -0.55
C LEU A 46 16.57 16.76 -0.10
N ASP A 47 15.47 17.18 0.53
CA ASP A 47 15.30 18.55 1.06
C ASP A 47 16.28 18.88 2.18
N ALA A 48 16.80 17.87 2.89
CA ALA A 48 17.86 18.01 3.86
C ALA A 48 19.25 18.28 3.23
N GLY A 49 19.33 18.35 1.88
CA GLY A 49 20.56 18.67 1.15
C GLY A 49 21.34 17.46 0.65
N HIS A 50 20.78 16.26 0.74
CA HIS A 50 21.36 15.08 0.08
C HIS A 50 20.96 15.06 -1.40
N ASP A 51 21.88 14.68 -2.28
CA ASP A 51 21.58 14.52 -3.71
C ASP A 51 21.10 13.09 -4.05
N GLU A 52 20.63 12.93 -5.29
CA GLU A 52 20.15 11.63 -5.79
C GLU A 52 21.26 10.56 -5.81
N GLN A 53 22.52 10.95 -6.00
CA GLN A 53 23.63 10.01 -6.00
C GLN A 53 23.84 9.43 -4.59
N ALA A 54 23.78 10.28 -3.58
CA ALA A 54 23.85 9.87 -2.18
C ALA A 54 22.67 8.97 -1.80
N LEU A 55 21.46 9.30 -2.29
CA LEU A 55 20.27 8.48 -2.09
C LEU A 55 20.45 7.08 -2.71
N LYS A 56 20.83 6.99 -3.98
CA LYS A 56 21.09 5.73 -4.69
C LYS A 56 22.17 4.90 -4.03
N ALA A 57 23.26 5.54 -3.59
CA ALA A 57 24.35 4.85 -2.89
C ALA A 57 23.88 4.25 -1.54
N ARG A 58 22.99 4.95 -0.82
CA ARG A 58 22.41 4.40 0.42
C ARG A 58 21.46 3.26 0.18
N LEU A 59 20.66 3.32 -0.87
CA LEU A 59 19.68 2.30 -1.25
C LEU A 59 20.32 1.09 -1.96
N ASP A 60 21.57 1.19 -2.35
CA ASP A 60 22.26 0.09 -3.05
C ASP A 60 22.18 -1.23 -2.29
N GLY A 61 21.85 -2.29 -3.01
CA GLY A 61 21.61 -3.62 -2.46
C GLY A 61 20.19 -3.88 -1.95
N LEU A 62 19.32 -2.86 -1.85
CA LEU A 62 17.90 -3.02 -1.52
C LEU A 62 17.02 -2.97 -2.78
N PHE A 63 16.05 -3.88 -2.84
CA PHE A 63 14.95 -3.80 -3.80
C PHE A 63 13.89 -2.82 -3.30
N LEU A 64 13.52 -1.83 -4.10
CA LEU A 64 12.40 -0.93 -3.81
C LEU A 64 11.22 -1.32 -4.69
N PRO A 65 10.21 -2.03 -4.18
CA PRO A 65 9.03 -2.39 -4.96
C PRO A 65 8.26 -1.15 -5.42
N GLY A 66 8.15 -0.17 -4.55
CA GLY A 66 7.49 1.07 -4.83
C GLY A 66 7.70 2.10 -3.73
N ILE A 67 7.15 3.27 -3.97
CA ILE A 67 7.01 4.31 -2.97
C ILE A 67 5.54 4.72 -2.85
N GLY A 68 5.05 4.87 -1.63
CA GLY A 68 3.71 5.36 -1.33
C GLY A 68 3.71 6.89 -1.27
N PHE A 69 2.62 7.50 -1.47
CA PHE A 69 1.38 7.01 -2.06
C PHE A 69 0.60 8.18 -2.67
N LEU A 70 -0.13 7.89 -3.76
CA LEU A 70 -1.07 8.82 -4.37
C LEU A 70 -2.47 8.53 -3.84
N ILE A 71 -3.07 9.47 -3.10
CA ILE A 71 -4.36 9.30 -2.42
C ILE A 71 -5.54 9.86 -3.23
N ASP A 72 -6.74 9.41 -2.86
CA ASP A 72 -8.01 9.91 -3.41
C ASP A 72 -8.02 9.84 -4.94
N LEU A 73 -7.76 8.65 -5.47
CA LEU A 73 -7.59 8.40 -6.91
C LEU A 73 -8.82 8.81 -7.75
N GLU A 74 -9.99 8.93 -7.13
CA GLU A 74 -11.26 9.29 -7.77
C GLU A 74 -11.46 10.80 -7.95
N ARG A 75 -10.51 11.67 -7.60
CA ARG A 75 -10.61 13.15 -7.68
C ARG A 75 -11.08 13.63 -9.05
N GLN A 76 -11.88 14.70 -9.06
CA GLN A 76 -12.44 15.30 -10.28
C GLN A 76 -12.12 16.79 -10.37
N GLY A 77 -12.31 17.38 -11.55
CA GLY A 77 -12.13 18.81 -11.78
C GLY A 77 -10.71 19.31 -11.47
N GLU A 78 -10.59 20.35 -10.69
CA GLU A 78 -9.30 20.95 -10.32
C GLU A 78 -8.49 20.01 -9.39
N ALA A 79 -9.17 19.32 -8.47
CA ALA A 79 -8.52 18.33 -7.62
C ALA A 79 -7.89 17.16 -8.43
N ARG A 80 -8.50 16.79 -9.56
CA ARG A 80 -7.91 15.81 -10.47
C ARG A 80 -6.62 16.34 -11.10
N LYS A 81 -6.57 17.59 -11.52
CA LYS A 81 -5.34 18.17 -12.09
C LYS A 81 -4.21 18.17 -11.08
N GLN A 82 -4.52 18.54 -9.83
CA GLN A 82 -3.57 18.50 -8.74
C GLN A 82 -3.07 17.05 -8.50
N MET A 83 -3.98 16.08 -8.44
CA MET A 83 -3.62 14.66 -8.29
C MET A 83 -2.67 14.18 -9.40
N LEU A 84 -2.86 14.61 -10.65
CA LEU A 84 -1.96 14.24 -11.75
C LEU A 84 -0.57 14.88 -11.61
N GLN A 85 -0.49 16.09 -11.07
CA GLN A 85 0.80 16.73 -10.73
C GLN A 85 1.50 16.00 -9.57
N GLU A 86 0.74 15.58 -8.55
CA GLU A 86 1.24 14.75 -7.45
C GLU A 86 1.75 13.39 -7.96
N ALA A 87 1.02 12.77 -8.90
CA ALA A 87 1.46 11.52 -9.54
C ALA A 87 2.78 11.67 -10.31
N GLU A 88 2.91 12.74 -11.10
CA GLU A 88 4.17 13.07 -11.81
C GLU A 88 5.32 13.26 -10.83
N ALA A 89 5.13 14.06 -9.77
CA ALA A 89 6.13 14.29 -8.75
C ALA A 89 6.54 13.00 -8.03
N LEU A 90 5.57 12.13 -7.74
CA LEU A 90 5.85 10.82 -7.12
C LEU A 90 6.64 9.91 -8.07
N CYS A 91 6.34 9.92 -9.37
CA CYS A 91 7.10 9.18 -10.38
C CYS A 91 8.56 9.68 -10.49
N VAL A 92 8.78 10.99 -10.41
CA VAL A 92 10.14 11.57 -10.36
C VAL A 92 10.91 11.06 -9.15
N LEU A 93 10.30 11.10 -7.96
CA LEU A 93 10.92 10.58 -6.72
C LEU A 93 11.20 9.07 -6.81
N ALA A 94 10.24 8.30 -7.34
CA ALA A 94 10.40 6.86 -7.54
C ALA A 94 11.61 6.56 -8.47
N SER A 95 11.70 7.27 -9.57
CA SER A 95 12.82 7.15 -10.52
C SER A 95 14.16 7.54 -9.88
N ALA A 96 14.19 8.65 -9.13
CA ALA A 96 15.38 9.10 -8.40
C ALA A 96 15.87 8.06 -7.37
N ALA A 97 14.93 7.39 -6.69
CA ALA A 97 15.24 6.33 -5.73
C ALA A 97 15.54 4.96 -6.38
N GLY A 98 15.25 4.78 -7.66
CA GLY A 98 15.35 3.49 -8.35
C GLY A 98 14.22 2.51 -7.96
N ALA A 99 13.09 3.02 -7.49
CA ALA A 99 11.90 2.22 -7.19
C ALA A 99 11.26 1.66 -8.49
N ARG A 100 10.47 0.60 -8.35
CA ARG A 100 9.82 -0.09 -9.46
C ARG A 100 8.39 0.36 -9.70
N GLY A 101 7.77 1.04 -8.74
CA GLY A 101 6.39 1.47 -8.84
C GLY A 101 6.04 2.61 -7.91
N ILE A 102 4.80 3.04 -8.05
CA ILE A 102 4.13 3.97 -7.15
C ILE A 102 2.82 3.35 -6.67
N GLU A 103 2.46 3.63 -5.43
CA GLU A 103 1.19 3.23 -4.86
C GLU A 103 0.11 4.25 -5.17
N ALA A 104 -1.08 3.74 -5.54
CA ALA A 104 -2.27 4.54 -5.73
C ALA A 104 -3.41 3.98 -4.86
N ILE A 105 -4.04 4.85 -4.09
CA ILE A 105 -5.00 4.49 -3.05
C ILE A 105 -6.39 5.05 -3.41
N THR A 106 -7.43 4.21 -3.25
CA THR A 106 -8.82 4.67 -3.41
C THR A 106 -9.21 5.64 -2.29
N GLY A 107 -10.17 6.52 -2.56
CA GLY A 107 -10.64 7.50 -1.61
C GLY A 107 -12.16 7.47 -1.38
N PRO A 108 -12.65 8.36 -0.54
CA PRO A 108 -11.91 9.36 0.26
C PRO A 108 -11.05 8.75 1.38
N LEU A 109 -9.83 9.28 1.54
CA LEU A 109 -8.91 8.81 2.59
C LEU A 109 -9.44 9.13 3.99
N ASP A 110 -10.06 10.30 4.18
CA ASP A 110 -10.52 10.73 5.49
C ASP A 110 -11.77 9.95 5.91
N ILE A 111 -11.60 9.02 6.84
CA ILE A 111 -12.67 8.16 7.33
C ILE A 111 -13.87 8.90 7.93
N ARG A 112 -13.66 10.15 8.42
CA ARG A 112 -14.73 10.96 9.02
C ARG A 112 -15.86 11.30 8.03
N VAL A 113 -15.62 11.21 6.72
CA VAL A 113 -16.68 11.44 5.71
C VAL A 113 -17.76 10.35 5.74
N PHE A 114 -17.49 9.21 6.38
CA PHE A 114 -18.41 8.08 6.53
C PHE A 114 -19.12 8.05 7.89
N GLU A 115 -18.82 9.00 8.79
CA GLU A 115 -19.51 9.13 10.07
C GLU A 115 -20.96 9.59 9.89
N ALA A 116 -21.81 9.28 10.86
CA ALA A 116 -23.17 9.78 10.90
C ALA A 116 -23.17 11.33 10.90
N ASP A 117 -24.01 11.93 10.07
CA ASP A 117 -24.11 13.40 9.91
C ASP A 117 -22.78 14.07 9.50
N ALA A 118 -21.85 13.36 8.84
CA ALA A 118 -20.54 13.88 8.42
C ALA A 118 -20.67 15.21 7.64
N LYS A 119 -21.65 15.32 6.72
CA LYS A 119 -21.90 16.58 5.99
C LYS A 119 -22.18 17.79 6.90
N LYS A 120 -22.79 17.56 8.04
CA LYS A 120 -23.11 18.62 9.03
C LYS A 120 -21.92 18.93 9.90
N HIS A 121 -21.19 17.91 10.37
CA HIS A 121 -20.09 18.08 11.31
C HIS A 121 -18.77 18.46 10.61
N HIS A 122 -18.60 18.01 9.36
CA HIS A 122 -17.38 18.17 8.58
C HIS A 122 -17.70 18.60 7.13
N PRO A 123 -18.29 19.79 6.93
CA PRO A 123 -18.77 20.24 5.61
C PRO A 123 -17.65 20.42 4.58
N ASP A 124 -16.42 20.69 5.04
CA ASP A 124 -15.27 21.00 4.18
C ASP A 124 -14.42 19.76 3.84
N LEU A 125 -14.75 18.58 4.39
CA LEU A 125 -14.01 17.36 4.05
C LEU A 125 -14.27 16.95 2.60
N TYR A 126 -13.19 16.52 1.95
CA TYR A 126 -13.28 15.90 0.63
C TYR A 126 -14.10 14.61 0.71
N ARG A 127 -15.14 14.52 -0.11
CA ARG A 127 -16.11 13.42 -0.08
C ARG A 127 -16.00 12.49 -1.29
N GLY A 128 -15.07 12.76 -2.19
CA GLY A 128 -14.89 11.97 -3.39
C GLY A 128 -16.16 11.79 -4.21
N LEU A 129 -16.43 10.57 -4.60
CA LEU A 129 -17.58 10.17 -5.43
C LEU A 129 -18.64 9.38 -4.64
N ILE A 130 -18.63 9.44 -3.29
CA ILE A 130 -19.49 8.58 -2.44
C ILE A 130 -21.00 8.78 -2.65
N ASP A 131 -21.41 9.93 -3.18
CA ASP A 131 -22.82 10.23 -3.47
C ASP A 131 -23.25 9.78 -4.88
N LEU A 132 -22.36 9.23 -5.70
CA LEU A 132 -22.63 8.75 -7.06
C LEU A 132 -22.95 7.25 -7.08
N PRO A 133 -23.64 6.76 -8.12
CA PRO A 133 -23.80 5.33 -8.35
C PRO A 133 -22.44 4.62 -8.49
N GLN A 134 -22.35 3.39 -7.98
CA GLN A 134 -21.09 2.63 -7.97
C GLN A 134 -20.47 2.47 -9.37
N THR A 135 -21.30 2.29 -10.41
CA THR A 135 -20.83 2.20 -11.80
C THR A 135 -20.06 3.46 -12.22
N GLU A 136 -20.59 4.63 -11.88
CA GLU A 136 -19.96 5.89 -12.19
C GLU A 136 -18.68 6.12 -11.36
N GLN A 137 -18.68 5.71 -10.08
CA GLN A 137 -17.48 5.71 -9.27
C GLN A 137 -16.37 4.86 -9.88
N LEU A 138 -16.68 3.63 -10.32
CA LEU A 138 -15.74 2.72 -10.97
C LEU A 138 -15.16 3.32 -12.25
N GLU A 139 -16.02 3.86 -13.13
CA GLU A 139 -15.60 4.45 -14.41
C GLU A 139 -14.67 5.64 -14.22
N ARG A 140 -15.00 6.56 -13.29
CA ARG A 140 -14.21 7.76 -13.02
C ARG A 140 -12.88 7.41 -12.37
N THR A 141 -12.87 6.50 -11.38
CA THR A 141 -11.65 6.02 -10.72
C THR A 141 -10.74 5.31 -11.71
N ALA A 142 -11.28 4.40 -12.52
CA ALA A 142 -10.50 3.71 -13.55
C ALA A 142 -9.96 4.66 -14.64
N SER A 143 -10.70 5.71 -15.00
CA SER A 143 -10.22 6.74 -15.93
C SER A 143 -9.03 7.50 -15.36
N ASN A 144 -9.05 7.83 -14.08
CA ASN A 144 -7.93 8.49 -13.40
C ASN A 144 -6.73 7.56 -13.30
N LEU A 145 -6.95 6.31 -12.87
CA LEU A 145 -5.90 5.30 -12.79
C LEU A 145 -5.21 5.07 -14.13
N ARG A 146 -5.98 5.06 -15.21
CA ARG A 146 -5.42 4.98 -16.58
C ARG A 146 -4.47 6.14 -16.87
N THR A 147 -4.86 7.36 -16.53
CA THR A 147 -4.00 8.55 -16.76
C THR A 147 -2.75 8.49 -15.90
N VAL A 148 -2.88 8.09 -14.63
CA VAL A 148 -1.73 7.90 -13.73
C VAL A 148 -0.80 6.80 -14.25
N ALA A 149 -1.36 5.68 -14.75
CA ALA A 149 -0.59 4.60 -15.33
C ALA A 149 0.16 5.03 -16.60
N ASP A 150 -0.46 5.88 -17.44
CA ASP A 150 0.19 6.45 -18.62
C ASP A 150 1.37 7.35 -18.23
N ILE A 151 1.23 8.17 -17.18
CA ILE A 151 2.33 8.97 -16.62
C ILE A 151 3.44 8.04 -16.11
N ALA A 152 3.11 7.08 -15.25
CA ALA A 152 4.07 6.14 -14.66
C ALA A 152 4.83 5.34 -15.72
N ALA A 153 4.17 4.96 -16.82
CA ALA A 153 4.78 4.26 -17.95
C ALA A 153 5.93 5.05 -18.60
N THR A 154 5.87 6.39 -18.63
CA THR A 154 6.96 7.23 -19.17
C THR A 154 8.24 7.13 -18.33
N TYR A 155 8.13 6.72 -17.08
CA TYR A 155 9.23 6.46 -16.14
C TYR A 155 9.57 4.96 -16.04
N GLY A 156 8.87 4.08 -16.77
CA GLY A 156 9.03 2.63 -16.68
C GLY A 156 8.52 2.04 -15.36
N LEU A 157 7.56 2.72 -14.71
CA LEU A 157 7.03 2.35 -13.40
C LEU A 157 5.71 1.58 -13.50
N ILE A 158 5.50 0.71 -12.51
CA ILE A 158 4.20 0.08 -12.22
C ILE A 158 3.39 1.01 -11.31
N VAL A 159 2.08 1.02 -11.48
CA VAL A 159 1.14 1.57 -10.50
C VAL A 159 0.49 0.39 -9.79
N TYR A 160 0.62 0.30 -8.47
CA TYR A 160 -0.09 -0.71 -7.70
C TYR A 160 -1.20 -0.08 -6.88
N LEU A 161 -2.41 -0.65 -7.08
CA LEU A 161 -3.64 -0.17 -6.48
C LEU A 161 -3.86 -0.83 -5.13
N GLU A 162 -4.10 -0.02 -4.12
CA GLU A 162 -4.67 -0.42 -2.85
C GLU A 162 -6.07 0.17 -2.67
N SER A 163 -7.01 -0.64 -2.21
CA SER A 163 -8.35 -0.16 -1.89
C SER A 163 -8.58 -0.13 -0.40
N LEU A 164 -8.83 1.06 0.13
CA LEU A 164 -9.11 1.23 1.55
C LEU A 164 -10.49 0.68 1.90
N SER A 165 -10.57 -0.10 2.95
CA SER A 165 -11.77 -0.85 3.33
C SER A 165 -12.98 0.00 3.73
N TRP A 166 -12.78 1.26 4.09
CA TRP A 166 -13.87 2.20 4.37
C TRP A 166 -14.38 2.94 3.14
N THR A 167 -13.74 2.81 1.98
CA THR A 167 -14.16 3.48 0.75
C THR A 167 -15.21 2.66 -0.01
N PRO A 168 -16.00 3.28 -0.91
CA PRO A 168 -17.03 2.55 -1.65
C PRO A 168 -16.52 1.45 -2.59
N LEU A 169 -15.24 1.55 -3.02
CA LEU A 169 -14.62 0.63 -3.96
C LEU A 169 -13.59 -0.27 -3.27
N ASN A 170 -13.98 -0.84 -2.13
CA ASN A 170 -13.09 -1.50 -1.18
C ASN A 170 -12.88 -3.01 -1.40
N SER A 171 -13.73 -3.69 -2.16
CA SER A 171 -13.65 -5.14 -2.32
C SER A 171 -12.70 -5.56 -3.45
N LEU A 172 -12.19 -6.79 -3.39
CA LEU A 172 -11.42 -7.38 -4.50
C LEU A 172 -12.18 -7.33 -5.83
N ASP A 173 -13.52 -7.54 -5.81
CA ASP A 173 -14.33 -7.41 -7.02
C ASP A 173 -14.31 -5.99 -7.59
N ALA A 174 -14.40 -4.98 -6.75
CA ALA A 174 -14.31 -3.58 -7.18
C ALA A 174 -12.92 -3.27 -7.76
N GLN A 175 -11.86 -3.73 -7.10
CA GLN A 175 -10.48 -3.58 -7.59
C GLN A 175 -10.29 -4.23 -8.96
N MET A 176 -10.74 -5.47 -9.13
CA MET A 176 -10.69 -6.18 -10.42
C MET A 176 -11.44 -5.42 -11.51
N ARG A 177 -12.62 -4.89 -11.19
CA ARG A 177 -13.40 -4.06 -12.13
C ARG A 177 -12.69 -2.76 -12.49
N ILE A 178 -11.98 -2.12 -11.54
CA ILE A 178 -11.17 -0.94 -11.82
C ILE A 178 -10.04 -1.29 -12.81
N LEU A 179 -9.33 -2.41 -12.59
CA LEU A 179 -8.26 -2.86 -13.50
C LEU A 179 -8.81 -3.16 -14.90
N ASP A 180 -9.92 -3.89 -15.00
CA ASP A 180 -10.58 -4.20 -16.27
C ASP A 180 -10.97 -2.95 -17.06
N LEU A 181 -11.46 -1.92 -16.36
CA LEU A 181 -11.82 -0.65 -16.97
C LEU A 181 -10.58 0.21 -17.29
N CYS A 182 -9.54 0.13 -16.48
CA CYS A 182 -8.27 0.85 -16.67
C CYS A 182 -7.55 0.40 -17.94
N LYS A 183 -7.47 -0.90 -18.21
CA LYS A 183 -6.84 -1.49 -19.41
C LYS A 183 -5.40 -1.01 -19.61
N ARG A 184 -4.57 -1.15 -18.59
CA ARG A 184 -3.13 -0.85 -18.66
C ARG A 184 -2.32 -1.99 -18.06
N ASP A 185 -1.30 -2.42 -18.80
CA ASP A 185 -0.48 -3.57 -18.42
C ASP A 185 0.50 -3.25 -17.30
N ASN A 186 0.73 -1.98 -16.98
CA ASN A 186 1.55 -1.53 -15.86
C ASN A 186 0.75 -1.22 -14.59
N VAL A 187 -0.50 -1.70 -14.49
CA VAL A 187 -1.31 -1.61 -13.26
C VAL A 187 -1.44 -2.98 -12.62
N ARG A 188 -1.25 -3.05 -11.31
CA ARG A 188 -1.33 -4.27 -10.50
C ARG A 188 -2.06 -3.97 -9.19
N LEU A 189 -2.24 -5.01 -8.37
CA LEU A 189 -2.82 -4.91 -7.03
C LEU A 189 -1.76 -5.13 -5.96
N VAL A 190 -1.84 -4.42 -4.87
CA VAL A 190 -1.31 -4.88 -3.59
C VAL A 190 -2.46 -5.52 -2.80
N ILE A 191 -2.19 -6.65 -2.17
CA ILE A 191 -3.16 -7.35 -1.34
C ILE A 191 -2.83 -7.07 0.11
N ASP A 192 -3.56 -6.14 0.71
CA ASP A 192 -3.50 -5.88 2.15
C ASP A 192 -4.50 -6.78 2.88
N PHE A 193 -4.03 -7.57 3.83
CA PHE A 193 -4.87 -8.54 4.54
C PHE A 193 -5.90 -7.87 5.44
N TRP A 194 -5.55 -6.74 6.04
CA TRP A 194 -6.50 -6.01 6.88
C TRP A 194 -7.62 -5.38 6.07
N HIS A 195 -7.27 -4.73 4.95
CA HIS A 195 -8.26 -4.15 4.06
C HIS A 195 -9.17 -5.22 3.45
N ALA A 196 -8.62 -6.35 3.02
CA ALA A 196 -9.41 -7.46 2.52
C ALA A 196 -10.37 -8.01 3.60
N TYR A 197 -9.85 -8.29 4.82
CA TYR A 197 -10.67 -8.77 5.94
C TYR A 197 -11.81 -7.82 6.28
N THR A 198 -11.54 -6.54 6.45
CA THR A 198 -12.54 -5.56 6.85
C THR A 198 -13.50 -5.14 5.72
N SER A 199 -13.16 -5.44 4.49
CA SER A 199 -14.07 -5.33 3.31
C SER A 199 -14.97 -6.55 3.14
N GLY A 200 -14.77 -7.61 3.92
CA GLY A 200 -15.53 -8.85 3.84
C GLY A 200 -15.02 -9.83 2.78
N ASP A 201 -13.84 -9.60 2.24
CA ASP A 201 -13.13 -10.59 1.42
C ASP A 201 -12.53 -11.68 2.31
N SER A 202 -12.18 -12.81 1.71
CA SER A 202 -11.65 -13.97 2.42
C SER A 202 -10.42 -14.57 1.71
N PRO A 203 -9.64 -15.42 2.42
CA PRO A 203 -8.55 -16.16 1.80
C PRO A 203 -8.96 -16.89 0.52
N GLU A 204 -10.16 -17.49 0.47
CA GLU A 204 -10.65 -18.21 -0.71
C GLU A 204 -10.90 -17.29 -1.91
N ARG A 205 -11.22 -16.01 -1.66
CA ARG A 205 -11.33 -15.01 -2.72
C ARG A 205 -9.95 -14.66 -3.27
N VAL A 206 -8.98 -14.41 -2.40
CA VAL A 206 -7.59 -14.14 -2.79
C VAL A 206 -7.01 -15.32 -3.58
N ALA A 207 -7.26 -16.56 -3.17
CA ALA A 207 -6.79 -17.77 -3.86
C ALA A 207 -7.27 -17.91 -5.32
N ARG A 208 -8.29 -17.15 -5.73
CA ARG A 208 -8.84 -17.15 -7.10
C ARG A 208 -8.26 -16.05 -7.99
N LEU A 209 -7.43 -15.17 -7.44
CA LEU A 209 -6.81 -14.11 -8.23
C LEU A 209 -5.79 -14.69 -9.22
N ASP A 210 -5.68 -14.04 -10.38
CA ASP A 210 -4.54 -14.27 -11.26
C ASP A 210 -3.28 -13.71 -10.60
N LYS A 211 -2.27 -14.56 -10.42
CA LYS A 211 -0.98 -14.18 -9.83
C LYS A 211 -0.32 -13.00 -10.54
N ASP A 212 -0.55 -12.84 -11.84
CA ASP A 212 0.07 -11.79 -12.64
C ASP A 212 -0.55 -10.40 -12.37
N LEU A 213 -1.69 -10.35 -11.68
CA LEU A 213 -2.31 -9.13 -11.18
C LEU A 213 -1.81 -8.74 -9.79
N ILE A 214 -1.21 -9.66 -9.04
CA ILE A 214 -0.68 -9.39 -7.70
C ILE A 214 0.74 -8.83 -7.83
N TYR A 215 0.93 -7.59 -7.42
CA TYR A 215 2.25 -6.96 -7.40
C TYR A 215 2.96 -7.18 -6.07
N GLY A 216 2.23 -7.05 -4.97
CA GLY A 216 2.75 -7.17 -3.62
C GLY A 216 1.71 -7.59 -2.59
N VAL A 217 2.19 -7.87 -1.39
CA VAL A 217 1.33 -8.24 -0.26
C VAL A 217 1.73 -7.45 0.98
N HIS A 218 0.74 -6.78 1.59
CA HIS A 218 0.85 -6.21 2.93
C HIS A 218 0.31 -7.22 3.94
N LEU A 219 1.22 -7.83 4.68
CA LEU A 219 0.93 -8.74 5.76
C LEU A 219 0.71 -7.93 7.03
N CYS A 220 -0.51 -7.88 7.50
CA CYS A 220 -0.94 -7.11 8.65
C CYS A 220 -2.02 -7.87 9.42
N ASP A 221 -2.28 -7.47 10.65
CA ASP A 221 -3.22 -8.13 11.54
C ASP A 221 -4.31 -7.16 12.02
N SER A 222 -5.31 -7.66 12.72
CA SER A 222 -6.46 -6.91 13.19
C SER A 222 -6.90 -7.32 14.57
N LEU A 223 -7.48 -6.39 15.31
CA LEU A 223 -8.44 -6.72 16.36
C LEU A 223 -9.77 -7.16 15.75
N ALA A 224 -10.66 -7.77 16.56
CA ALA A 224 -11.94 -8.26 16.07
C ALA A 224 -12.80 -7.13 15.48
N TYR A 225 -13.26 -7.35 14.24
CA TYR A 225 -14.12 -6.40 13.52
C TYR A 225 -15.55 -6.95 13.47
N SER A 226 -16.50 -6.11 13.90
CA SER A 226 -17.92 -6.50 14.00
C SER A 226 -18.81 -5.83 12.95
N GLY A 227 -18.22 -5.19 11.95
CA GLY A 227 -18.94 -4.47 10.90
C GLY A 227 -19.02 -2.96 11.11
N GLY A 228 -19.59 -2.26 10.14
CA GLY A 228 -19.64 -0.78 10.09
C GLY A 228 -18.48 -0.16 9.33
N VAL A 229 -18.13 1.08 9.65
CA VAL A 229 -16.94 1.75 9.08
C VAL A 229 -15.72 1.32 9.88
N PRO A 230 -14.75 0.60 9.26
CA PRO A 230 -13.60 0.08 10.00
C PRO A 230 -12.63 1.20 10.39
N ASN A 231 -12.41 1.39 11.68
CA ASN A 231 -11.44 2.35 12.20
C ASN A 231 -10.05 1.73 12.22
N GLU A 232 -9.22 2.11 11.27
CA GLU A 232 -7.86 1.59 11.10
C GLU A 232 -7.01 1.80 12.36
N ALA A 233 -7.00 3.03 12.90
CA ALA A 233 -6.20 3.36 14.08
C ALA A 233 -6.55 2.56 15.34
N ALA A 234 -7.78 2.02 15.41
CA ALA A 234 -8.22 1.17 16.50
C ALA A 234 -7.99 -0.31 16.19
N LEU A 235 -8.37 -0.76 14.99
CA LEU A 235 -8.37 -2.19 14.65
C LEU A 235 -6.96 -2.72 14.34
N ARG A 236 -6.06 -1.88 13.81
CA ARG A 236 -4.66 -2.26 13.52
C ARG A 236 -3.69 -1.97 14.69
N ASP A 237 -4.20 -1.51 15.86
CA ASP A 237 -3.36 -1.27 17.04
C ASP A 237 -3.05 -2.58 17.79
N VAL A 238 -2.50 -3.52 17.07
CA VAL A 238 -2.13 -4.85 17.57
C VAL A 238 -0.83 -5.30 16.90
N PRO A 239 0.10 -5.98 17.63
CA PRO A 239 1.25 -6.58 16.98
C PRO A 239 0.83 -7.58 15.91
N THR A 240 1.44 -7.56 14.75
CA THR A 240 1.18 -8.55 13.71
C THR A 240 1.51 -9.95 14.22
N GLY A 241 0.57 -10.88 14.08
CA GLY A 241 0.63 -12.24 14.65
C GLY A 241 0.01 -12.38 16.04
N ALA A 242 -0.50 -11.29 16.63
CA ALA A 242 -1.19 -11.31 17.92
C ALA A 242 -2.68 -10.91 17.82
N GLY A 243 -3.18 -10.66 16.62
CA GLY A 243 -4.56 -10.31 16.34
C GLY A 243 -5.45 -11.51 16.08
N VAL A 244 -6.52 -11.28 15.33
CA VAL A 244 -7.56 -12.30 15.06
C VAL A 244 -7.45 -12.93 13.67
N LEU A 245 -6.61 -12.40 12.78
CA LEU A 245 -6.46 -12.96 11.44
C LEU A 245 -5.70 -14.29 11.50
N ASP A 246 -6.24 -15.31 10.83
CA ASP A 246 -5.46 -16.52 10.52
C ASP A 246 -4.47 -16.20 9.39
N LEU A 247 -3.35 -15.57 9.77
CA LEU A 247 -2.35 -15.10 8.82
C LEU A 247 -1.81 -16.23 7.93
N GLN A 248 -1.74 -17.47 8.44
CA GLN A 248 -1.29 -18.60 7.63
C GLN A 248 -2.27 -18.89 6.50
N SER A 249 -3.58 -18.91 6.78
CA SER A 249 -4.60 -19.09 5.74
C SER A 249 -4.55 -18.00 4.67
N TRP A 250 -4.31 -16.75 5.02
CA TRP A 250 -4.14 -15.66 4.05
C TRP A 250 -2.88 -15.81 3.20
N VAL A 251 -1.75 -16.15 3.83
CA VAL A 251 -0.49 -16.39 3.11
C VAL A 251 -0.62 -17.59 2.17
N ASP A 252 -1.23 -18.69 2.62
CA ASP A 252 -1.43 -19.89 1.80
C ASP A 252 -2.36 -19.60 0.62
N ALA A 253 -3.37 -18.76 0.80
CA ALA A 253 -4.25 -18.32 -0.27
C ALA A 253 -3.47 -17.58 -1.37
N VAL A 254 -2.62 -16.62 -1.00
CA VAL A 254 -1.75 -15.93 -1.97
C VAL A 254 -0.77 -16.91 -2.62
N LYS A 255 -0.12 -17.78 -1.85
CA LYS A 255 0.82 -18.79 -2.39
C LYS A 255 0.13 -19.74 -3.36
N SER A 256 -1.13 -20.12 -3.12
CA SER A 256 -1.91 -21.02 -3.98
C SER A 256 -2.18 -20.45 -5.37
N THR A 257 -2.17 -19.14 -5.55
CA THR A 257 -2.24 -18.52 -6.88
C THR A 257 -0.99 -18.78 -7.73
N GLY A 258 0.12 -19.16 -7.10
CA GLY A 258 1.44 -19.27 -7.73
C GLY A 258 2.25 -17.97 -7.68
N TYR A 259 1.77 -16.95 -6.91
CA TYR A 259 2.48 -15.70 -6.70
C TYR A 259 3.88 -15.94 -6.08
N LYS A 260 4.86 -15.26 -6.64
CA LYS A 260 6.25 -15.23 -6.16
C LYS A 260 6.79 -13.81 -6.33
N GLY A 261 6.46 -12.95 -5.41
CA GLY A 261 6.85 -11.55 -5.43
C GLY A 261 7.28 -11.09 -4.05
N TRP A 262 7.02 -9.84 -3.74
CA TRP A 262 7.43 -9.23 -2.49
C TRP A 262 6.29 -9.21 -1.46
N TRP A 263 6.70 -9.30 -0.20
CA TRP A 263 5.84 -9.27 0.98
C TRP A 263 6.41 -8.26 1.94
N SER A 264 5.59 -7.40 2.48
CA SER A 264 5.96 -6.49 3.55
C SER A 264 4.96 -6.59 4.71
N CYS A 265 5.38 -6.15 5.89
CA CYS A 265 4.52 -6.09 7.06
C CYS A 265 4.22 -4.62 7.37
N GLU A 266 3.01 -4.17 7.06
CA GLU A 266 2.56 -2.83 7.35
C GLU A 266 1.99 -2.74 8.77
N LEU A 267 2.77 -2.19 9.69
CA LEU A 267 2.48 -2.18 11.12
C LEU A 267 1.92 -0.83 11.60
N PHE A 268 0.76 -0.86 12.27
CA PHE A 268 0.13 0.31 12.89
C PHE A 268 0.09 0.25 14.42
N CYS A 269 0.68 -0.76 15.05
CA CYS A 269 0.68 -0.91 16.51
C CYS A 269 1.44 0.23 17.20
N ARG A 270 0.70 1.10 17.88
CA ARG A 270 1.27 2.28 18.57
C ARG A 270 2.30 1.92 19.62
N ARG A 271 2.10 0.79 20.32
CA ARG A 271 3.07 0.31 21.30
C ARG A 271 4.40 -0.01 20.63
N GLN A 272 4.40 -0.80 19.55
CA GLN A 272 5.63 -1.18 18.85
C GLN A 272 6.31 0.01 18.17
N HIS A 273 5.58 1.06 17.79
CA HIS A 273 6.18 2.32 17.32
C HIS A 273 6.98 3.06 18.41
N GLN A 274 6.83 2.72 19.70
CA GLN A 274 7.60 3.28 20.80
C GLN A 274 8.73 2.33 21.28
N GLU A 275 8.86 1.17 20.66
CA GLU A 275 9.92 0.20 20.94
C GLU A 275 11.13 0.42 20.02
N ASN A 276 12.20 -0.35 20.24
CA ASN A 276 13.36 -0.30 19.36
C ASN A 276 12.99 -0.85 17.98
N SER A 277 13.02 0.01 16.96
CA SER A 277 12.58 -0.35 15.61
C SER A 277 13.39 -1.47 14.96
N PHE A 278 14.66 -1.69 15.38
CA PHE A 278 15.47 -2.83 14.92
C PHE A 278 14.97 -4.15 15.51
N ASP A 279 14.54 -4.14 16.76
CA ASP A 279 13.97 -5.33 17.42
C ASP A 279 12.63 -5.66 16.81
N VAL A 280 11.74 -4.68 16.65
CA VAL A 280 10.46 -4.83 15.97
C VAL A 280 10.64 -5.38 14.56
N ALA A 281 11.58 -4.84 13.79
CA ALA A 281 11.87 -5.31 12.44
C ALA A 281 12.35 -6.78 12.41
N ARG A 282 13.18 -7.20 13.39
CA ARG A 282 13.61 -8.60 13.52
C ARG A 282 12.45 -9.54 13.82
N GLU A 283 11.55 -9.12 14.73
CA GLU A 283 10.34 -9.90 15.07
C GLU A 283 9.43 -10.07 13.85
N LEU A 284 9.15 -8.98 13.12
CA LEU A 284 8.33 -9.00 11.91
C LEU A 284 8.95 -9.88 10.83
N LYS A 285 10.27 -9.76 10.61
CA LYS A 285 10.97 -10.60 9.63
C LYS A 285 10.88 -12.08 9.97
N ALA A 286 11.12 -12.44 11.23
CA ALA A 286 11.01 -13.83 11.69
C ALA A 286 9.59 -14.38 11.51
N LEU A 287 8.56 -13.57 11.81
CA LEU A 287 7.16 -13.94 11.54
C LEU A 287 6.91 -14.19 10.05
N MET A 288 7.36 -13.27 9.18
CA MET A 288 7.21 -13.41 7.74
C MET A 288 7.95 -14.63 7.19
N GLU A 289 9.18 -14.88 7.68
CA GLU A 289 9.96 -16.09 7.30
C GLU A 289 9.20 -17.37 7.63
N LYS A 290 8.64 -17.44 8.84
CA LYS A 290 7.85 -18.59 9.28
C LYS A 290 6.60 -18.78 8.41
N LEU A 291 5.82 -17.73 8.16
CA LEU A 291 4.56 -17.84 7.42
C LEU A 291 4.75 -18.14 5.93
N ILE A 292 5.79 -17.58 5.32
CA ILE A 292 5.97 -17.62 3.86
C ILE A 292 6.82 -18.80 3.42
N PHE A 293 7.83 -19.22 4.21
CA PHE A 293 8.82 -20.23 3.78
C PHE A 293 8.69 -21.57 4.50
N GLU A 294 8.02 -21.65 5.64
CA GLU A 294 7.72 -22.91 6.36
C GLU A 294 6.33 -23.43 6.00
#